data_1face36c36afe29ae4fe2baa38e66057
#
_entry.id   1face36c36afe29ae4fe2baa38e66057
#
_cell.length_a   1.000
_cell.length_b   1.000
_cell.length_c   1.000
_cell.angle_alpha   90.00
_cell.angle_beta   90.00
_cell.angle_gamma   90.00
#
_symmetry.space_group_name_H-M   'P 1'
#
loop_
_entity.id
_entity.type
_entity.pdbx_description
1 polymer ?
#
loop_
_entity_poly.entity_id
_entity_poly.type
_entity_poly.pdbx_seq_one_letter_code
_entity_poly.pdbx_strand_id
1 'polypeptide(L)'
;FTNIGLFTHLVIMWFSPIHVHVQGLFYGAPYHDVPAMIAYLTILITTVNFVVSVEVNFYPKYRNYYSLFNDKGEIKDILQAGQEMRKVLNMELKYTALKQLLTTALVISLGQPLLELLPLGFNDLMEGYFRTLCVGYGLYAVANTMMLILLYFTDYKGALFATGMFAACTCTFTCVSLFFPQVYYGFGFLLGSAVFFLICALRLGYFIK
;
A
#
# COMPACT_ATOMS: atom_id res chain seq x y z
N PHE A 1 -2.67 -10.67 -7.83
CA PHE A 1 -1.78 -9.60 -8.35
C PHE A 1 -1.24 -8.71 -7.24
N THR A 2 -2.05 -8.32 -6.23
CA THR A 2 -1.58 -7.46 -5.13
C THR A 2 -0.34 -8.05 -4.43
N ASN A 3 -0.38 -9.33 -4.04
CA ASN A 3 0.76 -9.99 -3.39
C ASN A 3 1.96 -10.15 -4.34
N ILE A 4 1.71 -10.37 -5.64
CA ILE A 4 2.78 -10.39 -6.65
C ILE A 4 3.49 -9.04 -6.66
N GLY A 5 2.76 -7.93 -6.82
CA GLY A 5 3.35 -6.59 -6.80
C GLY A 5 4.08 -6.28 -5.49
N LEU A 6 3.53 -6.76 -4.35
CA LEU A 6 4.10 -6.53 -3.02
C LEU A 6 5.45 -7.22 -2.81
N PHE A 7 5.65 -8.43 -3.33
CA PHE A 7 6.84 -9.25 -3.06
C PHE A 7 7.81 -9.38 -4.24
N THR A 8 7.40 -8.99 -5.45
CA THR A 8 8.25 -9.10 -6.66
C THR A 8 9.59 -8.40 -6.49
N HIS A 9 9.63 -7.23 -5.85
CA HIS A 9 10.88 -6.50 -5.67
C HIS A 9 11.88 -7.28 -4.81
N LEU A 10 11.44 -8.04 -3.80
CA LEU A 10 12.32 -8.92 -2.99
C LEU A 10 12.91 -10.03 -3.85
N VAL A 11 12.04 -10.72 -4.60
CA VAL A 11 12.47 -11.84 -5.45
C VAL A 11 13.49 -11.37 -6.51
N ILE A 12 13.26 -10.20 -7.13
CA ILE A 12 14.22 -9.65 -8.12
C ILE A 12 15.55 -9.31 -7.47
N MET A 13 15.56 -8.79 -6.23
CA MET A 13 16.79 -8.46 -5.51
C MET A 13 17.64 -9.70 -5.18
N TRP A 14 17.06 -10.90 -5.08
CA TRP A 14 17.82 -12.14 -4.91
C TRP A 14 18.66 -12.51 -6.14
N PHE A 15 18.41 -11.92 -7.29
CA PHE A 15 19.22 -12.07 -8.51
C PHE A 15 20.10 -10.83 -8.81
N SER A 16 20.12 -9.86 -7.91
CA SER A 16 20.89 -8.61 -8.03
C SER A 16 22.35 -8.79 -7.57
N PRO A 17 23.24 -7.83 -7.86
CA PRO A 17 24.64 -7.88 -7.37
C PRO A 17 24.80 -7.88 -5.84
N ILE A 18 23.74 -7.54 -5.07
CA ILE A 18 23.75 -7.54 -3.59
C ILE A 18 23.25 -8.86 -3.00
N HIS A 19 23.00 -9.88 -3.83
CA HIS A 19 22.54 -11.16 -3.34
C HIS A 19 23.63 -11.90 -2.54
N VAL A 20 23.18 -12.71 -1.60
CA VAL A 20 24.01 -13.64 -0.83
C VAL A 20 23.48 -15.05 -1.07
N HIS A 21 24.36 -15.95 -1.45
CA HIS A 21 24.04 -17.37 -1.53
C HIS A 21 24.03 -17.97 -0.12
N VAL A 22 22.89 -18.46 0.32
CA VAL A 22 22.75 -19.04 1.66
C VAL A 22 23.13 -20.51 1.66
N GLN A 23 22.36 -21.34 0.95
CA GLN A 23 22.65 -22.77 0.81
C GLN A 23 21.81 -23.38 -0.33
N GLY A 24 22.41 -24.24 -1.17
CA GLY A 24 21.71 -24.92 -2.25
C GLY A 24 21.12 -23.94 -3.27
N LEU A 25 19.81 -23.90 -3.42
CA LEU A 25 19.10 -22.98 -4.31
C LEU A 25 18.59 -21.71 -3.59
N PHE A 26 18.91 -21.54 -2.31
CA PHE A 26 18.44 -20.40 -1.53
C PHE A 26 19.37 -19.21 -1.67
N TYR A 27 18.82 -18.13 -2.23
CA TYR A 27 19.43 -16.83 -2.34
C TYR A 27 18.65 -15.83 -1.46
N GLY A 28 19.32 -14.82 -0.98
CA GLY A 28 18.73 -13.70 -0.24
C GLY A 28 19.47 -12.42 -0.53
N ALA A 29 18.88 -11.29 -0.24
CA ALA A 29 19.51 -9.98 -0.33
C ALA A 29 19.37 -9.25 1.01
N PRO A 30 20.12 -9.65 2.08
CA PRO A 30 19.90 -9.13 3.44
C PRO A 30 19.94 -7.61 3.53
N TYR A 31 20.79 -6.95 2.74
CA TYR A 31 20.87 -5.48 2.67
C TYR A 31 19.58 -4.82 2.21
N HIS A 32 18.73 -5.52 1.45
CA HIS A 32 17.43 -5.04 1.00
C HIS A 32 16.27 -5.70 1.75
N ASP A 33 16.35 -7.01 2.04
CA ASP A 33 15.26 -7.78 2.61
C ASP A 33 14.96 -7.36 4.06
N VAL A 34 16.00 -7.11 4.88
CA VAL A 34 15.84 -6.69 6.27
C VAL A 34 15.16 -5.32 6.37
N PRO A 35 15.65 -4.26 5.69
CA PRO A 35 14.94 -2.99 5.63
C PRO A 35 13.51 -3.10 5.11
N ALA A 36 13.27 -3.93 4.09
CA ALA A 36 11.95 -4.13 3.52
C ALA A 36 10.97 -4.76 4.51
N MET A 37 11.40 -5.78 5.26
CA MET A 37 10.56 -6.42 6.27
C MET A 37 10.20 -5.44 7.39
N ILE A 38 11.14 -4.63 7.88
CA ILE A 38 10.88 -3.65 8.93
C ILE A 38 9.95 -2.55 8.40
N ALA A 39 10.18 -2.05 7.18
CA ALA A 39 9.30 -1.07 6.54
C ALA A 39 7.88 -1.63 6.33
N TYR A 40 7.74 -2.91 5.97
CA TYR A 40 6.44 -3.57 5.83
C TYR A 40 5.65 -3.59 7.14
N LEU A 41 6.29 -3.76 8.29
CA LEU A 41 5.62 -3.75 9.59
C LEU A 41 4.90 -2.42 9.88
N THR A 42 5.35 -1.32 9.29
CA THR A 42 4.76 0.01 9.50
C THR A 42 3.32 0.12 8.99
N ILE A 43 2.93 -0.72 8.02
CA ILE A 43 1.59 -0.68 7.45
C ILE A 43 0.56 -1.53 8.20
N LEU A 44 1.01 -2.43 9.09
CA LEU A 44 0.10 -3.34 9.81
C LEU A 44 -0.91 -2.57 10.66
N ILE A 45 -0.45 -1.54 11.39
CA ILE A 45 -1.32 -0.71 12.24
C ILE A 45 -2.41 -0.04 11.40
N THR A 46 -2.03 0.54 10.27
CA THR A 46 -2.96 1.23 9.36
C THR A 46 -3.95 0.25 8.73
N THR A 47 -3.47 -0.93 8.32
CA THR A 47 -4.32 -1.96 7.70
C THR A 47 -5.37 -2.48 8.69
N VAL A 48 -4.96 -2.81 9.93
CA VAL A 48 -5.90 -3.28 10.97
C VAL A 48 -6.91 -2.18 11.32
N ASN A 49 -6.44 -0.96 11.57
CA ASN A 49 -7.33 0.18 11.87
C ASN A 49 -8.33 0.44 10.75
N PHE A 50 -7.90 0.33 9.48
CA PHE A 50 -8.79 0.54 8.34
C PHE A 50 -9.88 -0.52 8.26
N VAL A 51 -9.54 -1.81 8.41
CA VAL A 51 -10.54 -2.89 8.39
C VAL A 51 -11.59 -2.67 9.48
N VAL A 52 -11.16 -2.38 10.71
CA VAL A 52 -12.09 -2.09 11.83
C VAL A 52 -12.96 -0.87 11.50
N SER A 53 -12.37 0.20 10.97
CA SER A 53 -13.08 1.45 10.65
C SER A 53 -14.11 1.26 9.54
N VAL A 54 -13.79 0.48 8.51
CA VAL A 54 -14.72 0.14 7.43
C VAL A 54 -15.92 -0.66 7.97
N GLU A 55 -15.69 -1.67 8.79
CA GLU A 55 -16.77 -2.49 9.37
C GLU A 55 -17.68 -1.69 10.32
N VAL A 56 -17.11 -0.80 11.13
CA VAL A 56 -17.86 -0.08 12.15
C VAL A 56 -18.55 1.18 11.58
N ASN A 57 -17.87 1.94 10.73
CA ASN A 57 -18.34 3.26 10.31
C ASN A 57 -18.92 3.27 8.89
N PHE A 58 -18.24 2.62 7.93
CA PHE A 58 -18.64 2.68 6.52
C PHE A 58 -19.70 1.64 6.18
N TYR A 59 -19.51 0.38 6.57
CA TYR A 59 -20.41 -0.71 6.19
C TYR A 59 -21.89 -0.48 6.59
N PRO A 60 -22.22 0.03 7.79
CA PRO A 60 -23.62 0.33 8.12
C PRO A 60 -24.26 1.37 7.20
N LYS A 61 -23.51 2.40 6.78
CA LYS A 61 -23.98 3.43 5.85
C LYS A 61 -24.14 2.89 4.44
N TYR A 62 -23.19 2.06 3.99
CA TYR A 62 -23.26 1.35 2.74
C TYR A 62 -24.49 0.43 2.69
N ARG A 63 -24.71 -0.39 3.71
CA ARG A 63 -25.88 -1.29 3.82
C ARG A 63 -27.20 -0.51 3.82
N ASN A 64 -27.28 0.58 4.58
CA ASN A 64 -28.48 1.43 4.63
C ASN A 64 -28.80 2.02 3.24
N TYR A 65 -27.80 2.53 2.53
CA TYR A 65 -28.00 3.05 1.16
C TYR A 65 -28.56 1.99 0.21
N TYR A 66 -27.95 0.79 0.19
CA TYR A 66 -28.37 -0.27 -0.71
C TYR A 66 -29.72 -0.91 -0.30
N SER A 67 -30.07 -0.97 0.99
CA SER A 67 -31.40 -1.44 1.42
C SER A 67 -32.51 -0.49 0.95
N LEU A 68 -32.34 0.83 1.12
CA LEU A 68 -33.29 1.81 0.63
C LEU A 68 -33.45 1.76 -0.90
N PHE A 69 -32.36 1.50 -1.62
CA PHE A 69 -32.40 1.37 -3.08
C PHE A 69 -33.17 0.11 -3.52
N ASN A 70 -32.98 -1.02 -2.84
CA ASN A 70 -33.64 -2.29 -3.16
C ASN A 70 -35.09 -2.34 -2.68
N ASP A 71 -35.42 -1.76 -1.52
CA ASP A 71 -36.74 -1.81 -0.87
C ASP A 71 -37.69 -0.67 -1.32
N LYS A 72 -37.37 0.00 -2.43
CA LYS A 72 -38.15 1.12 -3.00
C LYS A 72 -38.39 2.26 -2.00
N GLY A 73 -37.35 2.67 -1.28
CA GLY A 73 -37.37 3.87 -0.45
C GLY A 73 -37.72 5.15 -1.24
N GLU A 74 -38.12 6.22 -0.56
CA GLU A 74 -38.32 7.50 -1.21
C GLU A 74 -37.00 8.01 -1.84
N ILE A 75 -37.12 8.68 -2.99
CA ILE A 75 -35.93 9.20 -3.73
C ILE A 75 -35.10 10.14 -2.84
N LYS A 76 -35.78 10.93 -2.00
CA LYS A 76 -35.16 11.85 -1.06
C LYS A 76 -34.28 11.12 -0.04
N ASP A 77 -34.78 10.01 0.53
CA ASP A 77 -34.08 9.22 1.53
C ASP A 77 -32.87 8.49 0.91
N ILE A 78 -33.02 7.97 -0.32
CA ILE A 78 -31.92 7.35 -1.09
C ILE A 78 -30.79 8.36 -1.35
N LEU A 79 -31.15 9.59 -1.78
CA LEU A 79 -30.16 10.64 -2.03
C LEU A 79 -29.44 11.06 -0.74
N GLN A 80 -30.17 11.20 0.36
CA GLN A 80 -29.59 11.53 1.66
C GLN A 80 -28.64 10.43 2.14
N ALA A 81 -29.09 9.16 2.11
CA ALA A 81 -28.26 8.02 2.51
C ALA A 81 -26.98 7.91 1.65
N GLY A 82 -27.09 8.17 0.34
CA GLY A 82 -25.94 8.21 -0.57
C GLY A 82 -24.93 9.30 -0.22
N GLN A 83 -25.41 10.50 0.15
CA GLN A 83 -24.54 11.59 0.61
C GLN A 83 -23.85 11.27 1.93
N GLU A 84 -24.58 10.69 2.89
CA GLU A 84 -24.00 10.26 4.17
C GLU A 84 -22.93 9.20 3.97
N MET A 85 -23.20 8.17 3.15
CA MET A 85 -22.23 7.12 2.82
C MET A 85 -20.95 7.71 2.23
N ARG A 86 -21.06 8.60 1.23
CA ARG A 86 -19.89 9.27 0.61
C ARG A 86 -19.12 10.13 1.60
N LYS A 87 -19.83 10.86 2.48
CA LYS A 87 -19.20 11.71 3.51
C LYS A 87 -18.36 10.86 4.46
N VAL A 88 -18.93 9.75 4.96
CA VAL A 88 -18.21 8.83 5.86
C VAL A 88 -17.01 8.20 5.13
N LEU A 89 -17.19 7.72 3.91
CA LEU A 89 -16.12 7.15 3.12
C LEU A 89 -14.93 8.12 2.94
N ASN A 90 -15.22 9.36 2.52
CA ASN A 90 -14.18 10.38 2.33
C ASN A 90 -13.47 10.73 3.64
N MET A 91 -14.18 10.74 4.75
CA MET A 91 -13.62 10.99 6.07
C MET A 91 -12.68 9.85 6.49
N GLU A 92 -13.12 8.60 6.35
CA GLU A 92 -12.32 7.42 6.71
C GLU A 92 -11.06 7.30 5.85
N LEU A 93 -11.15 7.55 4.54
CA LEU A 93 -9.97 7.55 3.65
C LEU A 93 -8.97 8.65 4.03
N LYS A 94 -9.45 9.86 4.34
CA LYS A 94 -8.58 10.96 4.80
C LYS A 94 -7.89 10.62 6.12
N TYR A 95 -8.61 10.07 7.08
CA TYR A 95 -8.02 9.65 8.36
C TYR A 95 -7.01 8.53 8.19
N THR A 96 -7.29 7.55 7.34
CA THR A 96 -6.36 6.46 7.04
C THR A 96 -5.09 6.99 6.38
N ALA A 97 -5.22 7.86 5.38
CA ALA A 97 -4.07 8.48 4.71
C ALA A 97 -3.24 9.34 5.67
N LEU A 98 -3.90 10.14 6.53
CA LEU A 98 -3.21 10.96 7.52
C LEU A 98 -2.49 10.12 8.58
N LYS A 99 -3.13 9.07 9.10
CA LYS A 99 -2.51 8.14 10.06
C LYS A 99 -1.28 7.47 9.44
N GLN A 100 -1.40 6.98 8.20
CA GLN A 100 -0.28 6.34 7.50
C GLN A 100 0.87 7.33 7.27
N LEU A 101 0.57 8.56 6.84
CA LEU A 101 1.57 9.60 6.64
C LEU A 101 2.32 9.91 7.95
N LEU A 102 1.60 10.09 9.06
CA LEU A 102 2.20 10.33 10.37
C LEU A 102 3.03 9.12 10.83
N THR A 103 2.53 7.89 10.68
CA THR A 103 3.27 6.68 11.02
C THR A 103 4.55 6.58 10.19
N THR A 104 4.47 6.79 8.89
CA THR A 104 5.64 6.76 8.00
C THR A 104 6.67 7.83 8.40
N ALA A 105 6.23 9.06 8.66
CA ALA A 105 7.11 10.15 9.09
C ALA A 105 7.79 9.85 10.43
N LEU A 106 7.04 9.35 11.42
CA LEU A 106 7.58 8.97 12.73
C LEU A 106 8.58 7.83 12.61
N VAL A 107 8.25 6.79 11.83
CA VAL A 107 9.13 5.63 11.65
C VAL A 107 10.41 6.01 10.92
N ILE A 108 10.36 6.88 9.92
CA ILE A 108 11.57 7.38 9.23
C ILE A 108 12.42 8.23 10.18
N SER A 109 11.79 9.06 11.02
CA SER A 109 12.50 9.94 11.94
C SER A 109 13.14 9.24 13.12
N LEU A 110 12.45 8.21 13.66
CA LEU A 110 12.90 7.44 14.82
C LEU A 110 13.57 6.12 14.44
N GLY A 111 13.44 5.71 13.19
CA GLY A 111 13.88 4.40 12.71
C GLY A 111 15.38 4.24 12.82
N GLN A 112 16.16 5.23 12.39
CA GLN A 112 17.61 5.17 12.42
C GLN A 112 18.16 4.91 13.84
N PRO A 113 17.86 5.70 14.86
CA PRO A 113 18.38 5.45 16.20
C PRO A 113 17.88 4.14 16.81
N LEU A 114 16.67 3.67 16.41
CA LEU A 114 16.16 2.37 16.87
C LEU A 114 16.85 1.19 16.17
N LEU A 115 17.17 1.32 14.90
CA LEU A 115 17.80 0.26 14.10
C LEU A 115 19.28 0.11 14.45
N GLU A 116 19.95 1.20 14.81
CA GLU A 116 21.34 1.17 15.31
C GLU A 116 21.47 0.42 16.66
N LEU A 117 20.41 0.42 17.48
CA LEU A 117 20.36 -0.35 18.74
C LEU A 117 20.20 -1.85 18.51
N LEU A 118 19.73 -2.28 17.33
CA LEU A 118 19.55 -3.69 17.03
C LEU A 118 20.83 -4.28 16.44
N PRO A 119 21.24 -5.49 16.83
CA PRO A 119 22.46 -6.14 16.32
C PRO A 119 22.25 -6.71 14.90
N LEU A 120 21.67 -5.92 14.00
CA LEU A 120 21.35 -6.31 12.62
C LEU A 120 22.38 -5.85 11.61
N GLY A 121 23.46 -5.16 12.04
CA GLY A 121 24.52 -4.70 11.16
C GLY A 121 24.04 -3.64 10.14
N PHE A 122 23.13 -2.76 10.55
CA PHE A 122 22.63 -1.68 9.70
C PHE A 122 23.77 -0.78 9.25
N ASN A 123 23.76 -0.42 7.97
CA ASN A 123 24.70 0.51 7.34
C ASN A 123 23.92 1.57 6.53
N ASP A 124 24.62 2.59 6.05
CA ASP A 124 24.02 3.71 5.31
C ASP A 124 23.18 3.28 4.10
N LEU A 125 23.58 2.19 3.43
CA LEU A 125 22.84 1.65 2.28
C LEU A 125 21.49 1.06 2.72
N MET A 126 21.49 0.27 3.80
CA MET A 126 20.27 -0.30 4.38
C MET A 126 19.33 0.78 4.90
N GLU A 127 19.89 1.84 5.48
CA GLU A 127 19.11 3.01 5.92
C GLU A 127 18.44 3.71 4.74
N GLY A 128 19.16 3.91 3.64
CA GLY A 128 18.60 4.46 2.41
C GLY A 128 17.44 3.64 1.87
N TYR A 129 17.58 2.31 1.84
CA TYR A 129 16.49 1.40 1.46
C TYR A 129 15.33 1.47 2.43
N PHE A 130 15.58 1.47 3.73
CA PHE A 130 14.55 1.56 4.74
C PHE A 130 13.67 2.80 4.57
N ARG A 131 14.29 3.98 4.42
CA ARG A 131 13.57 5.24 4.22
C ARG A 131 12.72 5.22 2.94
N THR A 132 13.31 4.77 1.83
CA THR A 132 12.64 4.69 0.53
C THR A 132 11.46 3.69 0.57
N LEU A 133 11.69 2.52 1.15
CA LEU A 133 10.68 1.48 1.27
C LEU A 133 9.57 1.86 2.25
N CYS A 134 9.84 2.58 3.35
CA CYS A 134 8.79 3.09 4.23
C CYS A 134 7.80 4.00 3.48
N VAL A 135 8.30 4.87 2.60
CA VAL A 135 7.42 5.71 1.75
C VAL A 135 6.65 4.84 0.76
N GLY A 136 7.32 3.88 0.11
CA GLY A 136 6.69 2.94 -0.82
C GLY A 136 5.57 2.13 -0.18
N TYR A 137 5.83 1.53 0.98
CA TYR A 137 4.81 0.80 1.73
C TYR A 137 3.69 1.70 2.24
N GLY A 138 4.00 2.94 2.64
CA GLY A 138 2.98 3.91 3.03
C GLY A 138 2.01 4.22 1.89
N LEU A 139 2.52 4.48 0.68
CA LEU A 139 1.69 4.68 -0.52
C LEU A 139 0.89 3.41 -0.88
N TYR A 140 1.54 2.24 -0.81
CA TYR A 140 0.87 0.96 -1.01
C TYR A 140 -0.30 0.75 -0.04
N ALA A 141 -0.11 1.03 1.25
CA ALA A 141 -1.16 0.84 2.26
C ALA A 141 -2.41 1.67 1.95
N VAL A 142 -2.23 2.96 1.61
CA VAL A 142 -3.35 3.83 1.24
C VAL A 142 -4.00 3.39 -0.08
N ALA A 143 -3.20 3.01 -1.08
CA ALA A 143 -3.70 2.47 -2.34
C ALA A 143 -4.52 1.19 -2.15
N ASN A 144 -4.02 0.28 -1.31
CA ASN A 144 -4.69 -0.97 -0.99
C ASN A 144 -6.04 -0.75 -0.29
N THR A 145 -6.13 0.25 0.61
CA THR A 145 -7.41 0.62 1.23
C THR A 145 -8.40 1.15 0.19
N MET A 146 -7.97 1.99 -0.75
CA MET A 146 -8.81 2.47 -1.85
C MET A 146 -9.27 1.31 -2.76
N MET A 147 -8.39 0.37 -3.05
CA MET A 147 -8.70 -0.82 -3.84
C MET A 147 -9.74 -1.70 -3.15
N LEU A 148 -9.65 -1.90 -1.82
CA LEU A 148 -10.66 -2.63 -1.07
C LEU A 148 -12.02 -1.94 -1.14
N ILE A 149 -12.09 -0.62 -1.10
CA ILE A 149 -13.34 0.14 -1.28
C ILE A 149 -13.91 -0.05 -2.69
N LEU A 150 -13.08 -0.06 -3.73
CA LEU A 150 -13.55 -0.39 -5.09
C LEU A 150 -14.20 -1.77 -5.16
N LEU A 151 -13.69 -2.76 -4.40
CA LEU A 151 -14.32 -4.08 -4.29
C LEU A 151 -15.68 -4.03 -3.57
N TYR A 152 -15.87 -3.19 -2.55
CA TYR A 152 -17.17 -2.95 -1.95
C TYR A 152 -18.18 -2.39 -2.97
N PHE A 153 -17.73 -1.52 -3.87
CA PHE A 153 -18.55 -1.02 -4.98
C PHE A 153 -18.66 -1.99 -6.18
N THR A 154 -18.17 -3.23 -6.03
CA THR A 154 -18.22 -4.26 -7.07
C THR A 154 -17.47 -3.90 -8.36
N ASP A 155 -16.54 -2.94 -8.31
CA ASP A 155 -15.68 -2.59 -9.45
C ASP A 155 -14.49 -3.57 -9.59
N TYR A 156 -14.79 -4.82 -9.86
CA TYR A 156 -13.77 -5.88 -10.03
C TYR A 156 -12.81 -5.59 -11.19
N LYS A 157 -13.29 -4.95 -12.26
CA LYS A 157 -12.45 -4.62 -13.43
C LYS A 157 -11.43 -3.52 -13.08
N GLY A 158 -11.88 -2.49 -12.36
CA GLY A 158 -10.99 -1.42 -11.89
C GLY A 158 -9.96 -1.93 -10.89
N ALA A 159 -10.37 -2.76 -9.92
CA ALA A 159 -9.49 -3.39 -8.95
C ALA A 159 -8.45 -4.32 -9.62
N LEU A 160 -8.88 -5.15 -10.59
CA LEU A 160 -8.01 -6.03 -11.36
C LEU A 160 -6.96 -5.23 -12.16
N PHE A 161 -7.40 -4.18 -12.84
CA PHE A 161 -6.51 -3.31 -13.61
C PHE A 161 -5.48 -2.62 -12.72
N ALA A 162 -5.92 -2.04 -11.59
CA ALA A 162 -5.04 -1.36 -10.64
C ALA A 162 -3.98 -2.30 -10.05
N THR A 163 -4.39 -3.49 -9.59
CA THR A 163 -3.47 -4.47 -9.01
C THR A 163 -2.57 -5.13 -10.05
N GLY A 164 -3.05 -5.35 -11.27
CA GLY A 164 -2.25 -5.84 -12.40
C GLY A 164 -1.17 -4.84 -12.81
N MET A 165 -1.54 -3.55 -12.92
CA MET A 165 -0.59 -2.47 -13.19
C MET A 165 0.43 -2.31 -12.07
N PHE A 166 0.01 -2.43 -10.82
CA PHE A 166 0.92 -2.44 -9.68
C PHE A 166 1.98 -3.54 -9.81
N ALA A 167 1.56 -4.78 -10.04
CA ALA A 167 2.49 -5.90 -10.21
C ALA A 167 3.44 -5.68 -11.40
N ALA A 168 2.93 -5.27 -12.55
CA ALA A 168 3.72 -5.02 -13.74
C ALA A 168 4.72 -3.85 -13.54
N CYS A 169 4.26 -2.73 -12.97
CA CYS A 169 5.12 -1.57 -12.73
C CYS A 169 6.19 -1.87 -11.67
N THR A 170 5.85 -2.55 -10.57
CA THR A 170 6.85 -2.94 -9.58
C THR A 170 7.90 -3.86 -10.19
N CYS A 171 7.50 -4.84 -10.99
CA CYS A 171 8.43 -5.73 -11.68
C CYS A 171 9.35 -4.94 -12.63
N THR A 172 8.78 -4.15 -13.53
CA THR A 172 9.54 -3.40 -14.55
C THR A 172 10.47 -2.36 -13.93
N PHE A 173 9.98 -1.54 -12.97
CA PHE A 173 10.80 -0.52 -12.34
C PHE A 173 11.91 -1.11 -11.46
N THR A 174 11.65 -2.25 -10.81
CA THR A 174 12.69 -2.95 -10.05
C THR A 174 13.74 -3.55 -10.98
N CYS A 175 13.36 -4.17 -12.11
CA CYS A 175 14.31 -4.63 -13.10
C CYS A 175 15.14 -3.48 -13.69
N VAL A 176 14.49 -2.36 -14.00
CA VAL A 176 15.19 -1.16 -14.50
C VAL A 176 16.15 -0.59 -13.45
N SER A 177 15.80 -0.62 -12.16
CA SER A 177 16.67 -0.13 -11.10
C SER A 177 18.00 -0.90 -11.01
N LEU A 178 18.05 -2.17 -11.44
CA LEU A 178 19.28 -2.97 -11.47
C LEU A 178 20.36 -2.42 -12.41
N PHE A 179 19.97 -1.60 -13.40
CA PHE A 179 20.93 -0.94 -14.30
C PHE A 179 21.54 0.34 -13.72
N PHE A 180 21.05 0.78 -12.55
CA PHE A 180 21.54 1.97 -11.85
C PHE A 180 22.41 1.57 -10.65
N PRO A 181 23.13 2.54 -10.04
CA PRO A 181 23.88 2.28 -8.80
C PRO A 181 22.99 1.69 -7.70
N GLN A 182 23.57 0.85 -6.85
CA GLN A 182 22.85 0.10 -5.81
C GLN A 182 21.95 0.96 -4.92
N VAL A 183 22.32 2.22 -4.69
CA VAL A 183 21.53 3.19 -3.90
C VAL A 183 20.08 3.34 -4.40
N TYR A 184 19.81 3.06 -5.68
CA TYR A 184 18.49 3.24 -6.30
C TYR A 184 17.61 1.99 -6.27
N TYR A 185 18.06 0.86 -5.75
CA TYR A 185 17.30 -0.40 -5.82
C TYR A 185 15.94 -0.37 -5.10
N GLY A 186 15.79 0.42 -4.02
CA GLY A 186 14.50 0.59 -3.34
C GLY A 186 13.45 1.38 -4.13
N PHE A 187 13.86 2.16 -5.15
CA PHE A 187 12.95 3.03 -5.90
C PHE A 187 11.98 2.25 -6.81
N GLY A 188 12.32 1.04 -7.23
CA GLY A 188 11.44 0.24 -8.08
C GLY A 188 10.09 -0.02 -7.43
N PHE A 189 10.08 -0.44 -6.17
CA PHE A 189 8.86 -0.64 -5.39
C PHE A 189 8.13 0.68 -5.08
N LEU A 190 8.85 1.74 -4.75
CA LEU A 190 8.27 3.07 -4.49
C LEU A 190 7.49 3.58 -5.71
N LEU A 191 8.07 3.53 -6.91
CA LEU A 191 7.42 3.96 -8.13
C LEU A 191 6.21 3.08 -8.48
N GLY A 192 6.32 1.76 -8.33
CA GLY A 192 5.21 0.85 -8.50
C GLY A 192 4.03 1.17 -7.57
N SER A 193 4.32 1.43 -6.30
CA SER A 193 3.33 1.82 -5.29
C SER A 193 2.70 3.18 -5.58
N ALA A 194 3.48 4.15 -6.11
CA ALA A 194 2.96 5.45 -6.53
C ALA A 194 1.98 5.32 -7.71
N VAL A 195 2.29 4.50 -8.70
CA VAL A 195 1.37 4.21 -9.81
C VAL A 195 0.10 3.54 -9.32
N PHE A 196 0.21 2.57 -8.41
CA PHE A 196 -0.94 1.91 -7.80
C PHE A 196 -1.84 2.89 -7.07
N PHE A 197 -1.24 3.77 -6.25
CA PHE A 197 -1.96 4.83 -5.55
C PHE A 197 -2.72 5.76 -6.52
N LEU A 198 -2.05 6.23 -7.58
CA LEU A 198 -2.67 7.12 -8.56
C LEU A 198 -3.84 6.46 -9.28
N ILE A 199 -3.70 5.21 -9.73
CA ILE A 199 -4.78 4.49 -10.42
C ILE A 199 -5.96 4.29 -9.48
N CYS A 200 -5.74 3.84 -8.25
CA CYS A 200 -6.82 3.65 -7.27
C CYS A 200 -7.51 4.98 -6.92
N ALA A 201 -6.76 6.06 -6.72
CA ALA A 201 -7.30 7.37 -6.40
C ALA A 201 -8.16 7.93 -7.55
N LEU A 202 -7.69 7.84 -8.79
CA LEU A 202 -8.44 8.29 -9.97
C LEU A 202 -9.71 7.46 -10.17
N ARG A 203 -9.61 6.13 -10.04
CA ARG A 203 -10.74 5.23 -10.21
C ARG A 203 -11.81 5.45 -9.14
N LEU A 204 -11.39 5.52 -7.88
CA LEU A 204 -12.30 5.79 -6.77
C LEU A 204 -12.94 7.18 -6.87
N GLY A 205 -12.18 8.19 -7.27
CA GLY A 205 -12.70 9.53 -7.53
C GLY A 205 -13.77 9.57 -8.62
N TYR A 206 -13.70 8.67 -9.60
CA TYR A 206 -14.76 8.51 -10.61
C TYR A 206 -16.04 7.91 -10.02
N PHE A 207 -15.94 6.93 -9.11
CA PHE A 207 -17.10 6.29 -8.49
C PHE A 207 -17.79 7.14 -7.42
N ILE A 208 -17.05 8.04 -6.77
CA ILE A 208 -17.61 8.90 -5.71
C ILE A 208 -18.33 10.13 -6.26
N LYS A 209 -18.07 10.52 -7.50
CA LYS A 209 -18.82 11.61 -8.17
C LYS A 209 -20.22 11.16 -8.53
#